data_b9c52a57972ec468315b9398c4f63f1c
#
_entry.id   b9c52a57972ec468315b9398c4f63f1c
#
_cell.length_a   1.000
_cell.length_b   1.000
_cell.length_c   1.000
_cell.angle_alpha   90.00
_cell.angle_beta   90.00
_cell.angle_gamma   90.00
#
_symmetry.space_group_name_H-M   'P 1'
#
loop_
_entity.id
_entity.type
_entity.pdbx_description
1 polymer ?
#
loop_
_entity_poly.entity_id
_entity_poly.type
_entity_poly.pdbx_seq_one_letter_code
_entity_poly.pdbx_strand_id
1 'polypeptide(L)'
;MRTCRTQPLFHPRTTHKLGCLCLLVLAFSTIASAQTAPWARQRSGTIAWLHSLFFVDQNRGWAIGSKGTLLVTNDSGNTWLSKSLPTPDVLRDIFFVDENNGWLVCEVNVYDLKTKDQPRAYLMHTVDGGDHWQRVDIKGVDVDARLVRAVFSRGGRGWAFGEAGTIFTTRDAGVNWTRLQSPTRHLLLGGIFIDEDRGWLVGAGTTIIQTSDGGDTWYQSRLAQTDEIRFAAASFVDNRLGWAVGSAGTIYRTVNGGRTWQLQNSGVTADLNDVKFLDAQEGWAVGSEGTIIYTNDGGLHWTTERSGTEHPLERIFFVDKTHGWAVGFGGTVITYVRPQARV
;
A
#
# COMPACT_ATOMS: atom_id res chain seq x y z
N MET A 1 34.01 57.16 -82.27
CA MET A 1 35.35 57.83 -82.31
C MET A 1 36.24 57.19 -81.27
N ARG A 2 37.36 56.67 -81.75
CA ARG A 2 38.66 56.41 -81.08
C ARG A 2 38.63 55.49 -79.81
N THR A 3 39.02 54.19 -79.90
CA THR A 3 40.41 53.68 -80.00
C THR A 3 41.22 53.88 -78.69
N CYS A 4 41.63 52.83 -78.03
CA CYS A 4 43.01 52.34 -77.93
C CYS A 4 43.00 51.28 -76.78
N ARG A 5 43.27 50.03 -77.06
CA ARG A 5 44.54 49.25 -77.02
C ARG A 5 45.33 49.55 -75.74
N THR A 6 45.63 48.53 -74.88
CA THR A 6 46.73 47.60 -75.05
C THR A 6 46.72 46.54 -73.89
N GLN A 7 47.16 45.37 -74.28
CA GLN A 7 47.54 44.21 -73.45
C GLN A 7 48.94 44.43 -72.80
N PRO A 8 49.54 43.41 -72.22
CA PRO A 8 49.29 42.50 -71.08
C PRO A 8 50.45 42.47 -70.07
N LEU A 9 50.34 41.80 -68.92
CA LEU A 9 51.53 41.25 -68.23
C LEU A 9 51.17 40.18 -67.22
N PHE A 10 51.68 39.02 -67.52
CA PHE A 10 52.22 37.89 -66.77
C PHE A 10 51.83 37.62 -65.30
N HIS A 11 51.54 36.33 -65.16
CA HIS A 11 51.40 35.50 -63.98
C HIS A 11 52.56 35.55 -62.91
N PRO A 12 52.30 35.10 -61.65
CA PRO A 12 52.60 33.68 -61.34
C PRO A 12 51.51 32.97 -60.56
N ARG A 13 51.46 31.67 -60.79
CA ARG A 13 50.66 30.65 -60.10
C ARG A 13 51.12 30.47 -58.64
N THR A 14 50.20 30.65 -57.69
CA THR A 14 50.36 30.11 -56.34
C THR A 14 49.36 29.01 -56.14
N THR A 15 49.89 27.79 -55.97
CA THR A 15 49.16 26.57 -55.61
C THR A 15 48.72 26.64 -54.18
N HIS A 16 47.41 26.86 -53.93
CA HIS A 16 46.81 26.65 -52.63
C HIS A 16 46.46 25.16 -52.47
N LYS A 17 47.19 24.47 -51.57
CA LYS A 17 46.83 23.13 -51.05
C LYS A 17 45.57 23.31 -50.20
N LEU A 18 44.41 22.80 -50.68
CA LEU A 18 43.21 22.64 -49.90
C LEU A 18 43.45 21.51 -48.90
N GLY A 19 43.68 21.85 -47.65
CA GLY A 19 43.67 20.89 -46.53
C GLY A 19 42.24 20.54 -46.20
N CYS A 20 41.84 19.34 -46.56
CA CYS A 20 40.54 18.74 -46.15
C CYS A 20 40.57 18.45 -44.64
N LEU A 21 40.01 19.34 -43.83
CA LEU A 21 39.86 19.12 -42.39
C LEU A 21 38.63 18.22 -42.20
N CYS A 22 38.84 16.89 -42.09
CA CYS A 22 37.79 15.97 -41.68
C CYS A 22 37.47 16.19 -40.17
N LEU A 23 36.39 16.94 -39.89
CA LEU A 23 35.79 16.99 -38.57
C LEU A 23 35.13 15.65 -38.28
N LEU A 24 35.85 14.80 -37.51
CA LEU A 24 35.27 13.60 -36.86
C LEU A 24 34.28 14.07 -35.75
N VAL A 25 33.01 14.15 -36.10
CA VAL A 25 31.93 14.31 -35.11
C VAL A 25 31.80 12.95 -34.37
N LEU A 26 32.46 12.82 -33.24
CA LEU A 26 32.21 11.74 -32.29
C LEU A 26 30.81 11.94 -31.70
N ALA A 27 29.81 11.28 -32.29
CA ALA A 27 28.48 11.15 -31.69
C ALA A 27 28.62 10.28 -30.43
N PHE A 28 28.73 10.92 -29.26
CA PHE A 28 28.51 10.26 -28.00
C PHE A 28 27.02 9.91 -27.93
N SER A 29 26.65 8.72 -28.37
CA SER A 29 25.38 8.10 -28.02
C SER A 29 25.40 7.87 -26.50
N THR A 30 24.81 8.78 -25.74
CA THR A 30 24.44 8.53 -24.37
C THR A 30 23.44 7.38 -24.41
N ILE A 31 23.89 6.17 -24.14
CA ILE A 31 23.01 5.05 -23.84
C ILE A 31 22.30 5.48 -22.53
N ALA A 32 21.11 6.06 -22.67
CA ALA A 32 20.22 6.22 -21.54
C ALA A 32 19.93 4.81 -21.04
N SER A 33 20.64 4.40 -19.99
CA SER A 33 20.34 3.18 -19.29
C SER A 33 18.90 3.27 -18.81
N ALA A 34 18.01 2.50 -19.44
CA ALA A 34 16.64 2.36 -18.94
C ALA A 34 16.73 1.90 -17.49
N GLN A 35 16.41 2.81 -16.57
CA GLN A 35 16.30 2.50 -15.16
C GLN A 35 15.17 1.48 -15.05
N THR A 36 15.48 0.25 -14.68
CA THR A 36 14.47 -0.79 -14.48
C THR A 36 13.49 -0.28 -13.45
N ALA A 37 12.19 -0.34 -13.79
CA ALA A 37 11.15 0.05 -12.86
C ALA A 37 11.32 -0.76 -11.56
N PRO A 38 11.20 -0.12 -10.37
CA PRO A 38 11.43 -0.82 -9.10
C PRO A 38 10.34 -1.86 -8.79
N TRP A 39 9.25 -1.87 -9.57
CA TRP A 39 8.13 -2.79 -9.40
C TRP A 39 7.93 -3.65 -10.65
N ALA A 40 7.74 -4.95 -10.46
CA ALA A 40 7.51 -5.93 -11.50
C ALA A 40 6.18 -6.68 -11.30
N ARG A 41 5.42 -6.90 -12.38
CA ARG A 41 4.16 -7.66 -12.31
C ARG A 41 4.43 -9.15 -12.10
N GLN A 42 3.60 -9.76 -11.25
CA GLN A 42 3.53 -11.22 -11.06
C GLN A 42 2.22 -11.77 -11.64
N ARG A 43 2.22 -13.04 -12.01
CA ARG A 43 1.02 -13.72 -12.49
C ARG A 43 0.25 -14.35 -11.34
N SER A 44 -0.85 -13.74 -10.94
CA SER A 44 -1.70 -14.23 -9.85
C SER A 44 -2.60 -15.42 -10.26
N GLY A 45 -2.83 -15.61 -11.56
CA GLY A 45 -3.77 -16.63 -12.06
C GLY A 45 -5.25 -16.32 -11.87
N THR A 46 -5.60 -15.12 -11.40
CA THR A 46 -6.98 -14.66 -11.18
C THR A 46 -7.23 -13.28 -11.76
N ILE A 47 -8.50 -12.94 -11.95
CA ILE A 47 -8.97 -11.59 -12.25
C ILE A 47 -9.76 -10.98 -11.06
N ALA A 48 -9.78 -11.65 -9.90
CA ALA A 48 -10.47 -11.17 -8.73
C ALA A 48 -9.90 -9.84 -8.24
N TRP A 49 -10.72 -9.04 -7.60
CA TRP A 49 -10.22 -7.87 -6.86
C TRP A 49 -9.51 -8.35 -5.60
N LEU A 50 -8.19 -8.17 -5.54
CA LEU A 50 -7.38 -8.51 -4.37
C LEU A 50 -7.40 -7.35 -3.38
N HIS A 51 -7.86 -7.60 -2.17
CA HIS A 51 -8.08 -6.58 -1.15
C HIS A 51 -6.95 -6.47 -0.13
N SER A 52 -6.26 -7.59 0.15
CA SER A 52 -5.17 -7.62 1.13
C SER A 52 -4.16 -8.70 0.79
N LEU A 53 -2.96 -8.56 1.36
CA LEU A 53 -1.89 -9.55 1.32
C LEU A 53 -1.11 -9.53 2.62
N PHE A 54 -0.47 -10.66 2.93
CA PHE A 54 0.40 -10.81 4.08
C PHE A 54 1.53 -11.78 3.76
N PHE A 55 2.72 -11.49 4.24
CA PHE A 55 3.88 -12.40 4.15
C PHE A 55 4.45 -12.62 5.55
N VAL A 56 4.73 -13.88 5.89
CA VAL A 56 5.39 -14.23 7.15
C VAL A 56 6.90 -14.15 7.04
N ASP A 57 7.43 -14.35 5.84
CA ASP A 57 8.84 -14.22 5.47
C ASP A 57 8.98 -13.78 4.01
N GLN A 58 10.20 -13.80 3.46
CA GLN A 58 10.49 -13.39 2.09
C GLN A 58 9.84 -14.32 1.04
N ASN A 59 9.52 -15.57 1.37
CA ASN A 59 9.05 -16.58 0.43
C ASN A 59 7.56 -16.87 0.56
N ARG A 60 7.06 -16.99 1.81
CA ARG A 60 5.71 -17.45 2.10
C ARG A 60 4.75 -16.30 2.34
N GLY A 61 3.67 -16.27 1.53
CA GLY A 61 2.67 -15.22 1.63
C GLY A 61 1.31 -15.62 1.06
N TRP A 62 0.32 -14.79 1.36
CA TRP A 62 -1.07 -14.95 0.93
C TRP A 62 -1.58 -13.65 0.33
N ALA A 63 -2.43 -13.77 -0.68
CA ALA A 63 -3.22 -12.66 -1.22
C ALA A 63 -4.69 -13.07 -1.26
N ILE A 64 -5.56 -12.17 -0.85
CA ILE A 64 -6.99 -12.45 -0.69
C ILE A 64 -7.85 -11.41 -1.39
N GLY A 65 -9.10 -11.82 -1.70
CA GLY A 65 -9.97 -10.89 -2.41
C GLY A 65 -11.43 -11.30 -2.50
N SER A 66 -12.09 -10.75 -3.53
CA SER A 66 -13.49 -10.99 -3.82
C SER A 66 -13.76 -12.47 -4.17
N LYS A 67 -15.01 -12.91 -3.94
CA LYS A 67 -15.49 -14.27 -4.26
C LYS A 67 -14.68 -15.38 -3.58
N GLY A 68 -14.30 -15.18 -2.31
CA GLY A 68 -13.53 -16.18 -1.56
C GLY A 68 -12.14 -16.46 -2.12
N THR A 69 -11.60 -15.55 -2.91
CA THR A 69 -10.26 -15.73 -3.49
C THR A 69 -9.19 -15.76 -2.41
N LEU A 70 -8.49 -16.89 -2.31
CA LEU A 70 -7.30 -17.07 -1.48
C LEU A 70 -6.17 -17.62 -2.36
N LEU A 71 -5.10 -16.89 -2.48
CA LEU A 71 -3.87 -17.27 -3.18
C LEU A 71 -2.76 -17.44 -2.17
N VAL A 72 -1.90 -18.44 -2.37
CA VAL A 72 -0.74 -18.74 -1.53
C VAL A 72 0.50 -18.84 -2.39
N THR A 73 1.60 -18.29 -1.92
CA THR A 73 2.93 -18.46 -2.50
C THR A 73 3.91 -18.99 -1.48
N ASN A 74 4.91 -19.76 -1.95
CA ASN A 74 6.06 -20.22 -1.17
C ASN A 74 7.41 -19.87 -1.86
N ASP A 75 7.37 -18.97 -2.86
CA ASP A 75 8.51 -18.61 -3.70
C ASP A 75 8.53 -17.11 -4.01
N SER A 76 8.18 -16.27 -3.03
CA SER A 76 8.16 -14.79 -3.14
C SER A 76 7.16 -14.26 -4.17
N GLY A 77 6.12 -15.07 -4.51
CA GLY A 77 5.11 -14.71 -5.50
C GLY A 77 5.51 -15.01 -6.94
N ASN A 78 6.62 -15.74 -7.19
CA ASN A 78 6.93 -16.22 -8.54
C ASN A 78 5.83 -17.16 -9.04
N THR A 79 5.24 -17.94 -8.11
CA THR A 79 4.03 -18.73 -8.36
C THR A 79 2.98 -18.47 -7.28
N TRP A 80 1.72 -18.35 -7.70
CA TRP A 80 0.57 -18.20 -6.84
C TRP A 80 -0.38 -19.36 -7.05
N LEU A 81 -0.70 -20.09 -5.98
CA LEU A 81 -1.62 -21.24 -6.00
C LEU A 81 -2.95 -20.84 -5.36
N SER A 82 -4.04 -21.07 -6.08
CA SER A 82 -5.38 -20.87 -5.53
C SER A 82 -5.71 -21.97 -4.52
N LYS A 83 -6.14 -21.55 -3.32
CA LYS A 83 -6.65 -22.45 -2.28
C LYS A 83 -8.17 -22.28 -2.18
N SER A 84 -8.87 -23.40 -1.99
CA SER A 84 -10.32 -23.39 -1.79
C SER A 84 -10.66 -23.05 -0.35
N LEU A 85 -11.60 -22.13 -0.16
CA LEU A 85 -12.22 -21.85 1.13
C LEU A 85 -13.66 -22.35 1.16
N PRO A 86 -14.22 -22.69 2.34
CA PRO A 86 -15.59 -23.13 2.47
C PRO A 86 -16.60 -21.97 2.36
N THR A 87 -16.21 -20.86 1.76
CA THR A 87 -17.06 -19.68 1.59
C THR A 87 -16.78 -18.94 0.28
N PRO A 88 -17.80 -18.43 -0.44
CA PRO A 88 -17.63 -17.53 -1.57
C PRO A 88 -17.58 -16.03 -1.15
N ASP A 89 -17.61 -15.74 0.14
CA ASP A 89 -17.72 -14.38 0.68
C ASP A 89 -16.48 -13.54 0.34
N VAL A 90 -16.62 -12.23 0.49
CA VAL A 90 -15.50 -11.31 0.24
C VAL A 90 -14.51 -11.40 1.39
N LEU A 91 -13.25 -11.66 1.08
CA LEU A 91 -12.16 -11.62 2.03
C LEU A 91 -11.58 -10.20 2.05
N ARG A 92 -11.74 -9.49 3.17
CA ARG A 92 -11.38 -8.08 3.30
C ARG A 92 -9.97 -7.86 3.79
N ASP A 93 -9.55 -8.64 4.78
CA ASP A 93 -8.22 -8.51 5.37
C ASP A 93 -7.67 -9.86 5.79
N ILE A 94 -6.33 -9.98 5.78
CA ILE A 94 -5.60 -11.16 6.22
C ILE A 94 -4.45 -10.73 7.13
N PHE A 95 -4.26 -11.46 8.22
CA PHE A 95 -3.19 -11.21 9.16
C PHE A 95 -2.70 -12.54 9.77
N PHE A 96 -1.39 -12.69 9.92
CA PHE A 96 -0.78 -13.81 10.63
C PHE A 96 0.03 -13.28 11.81
N VAL A 97 -0.15 -13.89 12.98
CA VAL A 97 0.66 -13.60 14.19
C VAL A 97 1.98 -14.36 14.16
N ASP A 98 1.99 -15.52 13.52
CA ASP A 98 3.15 -16.36 13.23
C ASP A 98 2.89 -17.17 11.94
N GLU A 99 3.78 -18.11 11.60
CA GLU A 99 3.67 -18.90 10.37
C GLU A 99 2.46 -19.85 10.32
N ASN A 100 1.83 -20.17 11.46
CA ASN A 100 0.73 -21.11 11.59
C ASN A 100 -0.60 -20.44 11.92
N ASN A 101 -0.57 -19.36 12.73
CA ASN A 101 -1.77 -18.75 13.27
C ASN A 101 -2.14 -17.49 12.46
N GLY A 102 -3.27 -17.57 11.75
CA GLY A 102 -3.74 -16.50 10.88
C GLY A 102 -5.23 -16.24 10.97
N TRP A 103 -5.62 -15.05 10.56
CA TRP A 103 -6.99 -14.53 10.59
C TRP A 103 -7.39 -13.96 9.26
N LEU A 104 -8.66 -14.19 8.87
CA LEU A 104 -9.34 -13.54 7.75
C LEU A 104 -10.51 -12.74 8.29
N VAL A 105 -10.68 -11.54 7.78
CA VAL A 105 -11.92 -10.76 7.93
C VAL A 105 -12.78 -11.02 6.70
N CYS A 106 -13.98 -11.55 6.93
CA CYS A 106 -14.90 -11.95 5.88
C CYS A 106 -16.15 -11.05 5.88
N GLU A 107 -16.62 -10.68 4.70
CA GLU A 107 -17.86 -9.94 4.50
C GLU A 107 -18.82 -10.77 3.67
N VAL A 108 -20.00 -11.06 4.24
CA VAL A 108 -21.09 -11.74 3.55
C VAL A 108 -21.69 -10.79 2.52
N ASN A 109 -21.88 -11.28 1.30
CA ASN A 109 -22.61 -10.54 0.29
C ASN A 109 -24.06 -10.34 0.75
N VAL A 110 -24.53 -9.09 0.75
CA VAL A 110 -25.88 -8.74 1.21
C VAL A 110 -27.00 -9.46 0.46
N TYR A 111 -26.76 -9.85 -0.79
CA TYR A 111 -27.70 -10.60 -1.61
C TYR A 111 -27.79 -12.09 -1.23
N ASP A 112 -26.82 -12.60 -0.48
CA ASP A 112 -26.76 -14.01 -0.04
C ASP A 112 -27.23 -14.18 1.41
N LEU A 113 -27.61 -13.09 2.10
CA LEU A 113 -28.17 -13.12 3.45
C LEU A 113 -29.51 -13.85 3.45
N LYS A 114 -29.62 -14.90 4.25
CA LYS A 114 -30.85 -15.72 4.38
C LYS A 114 -31.88 -15.07 5.27
N THR A 115 -31.45 -14.28 6.24
CA THR A 115 -32.31 -13.53 7.18
C THR A 115 -31.73 -12.13 7.40
N LYS A 116 -32.58 -11.18 7.82
CA LYS A 116 -32.16 -9.81 8.14
C LYS A 116 -31.28 -9.72 9.39
N ASP A 117 -31.35 -10.74 10.25
CA ASP A 117 -30.62 -10.78 11.52
C ASP A 117 -29.24 -11.46 11.40
N GLN A 118 -28.88 -11.89 10.20
CA GLN A 118 -27.59 -12.54 9.96
C GLN A 118 -26.49 -11.47 9.88
N PRO A 119 -25.39 -11.60 10.70
CA PRO A 119 -24.28 -10.67 10.63
C PRO A 119 -23.62 -10.65 9.26
N ARG A 120 -23.28 -9.46 8.78
CA ARG A 120 -22.55 -9.24 7.51
C ARG A 120 -21.07 -9.48 7.59
N ALA A 121 -20.52 -9.61 8.80
CA ALA A 121 -19.09 -9.84 9.01
C ALA A 121 -18.87 -11.00 9.97
N TYR A 122 -17.80 -11.75 9.72
CA TYR A 122 -17.29 -12.80 10.58
C TYR A 122 -15.78 -12.93 10.37
N LEU A 123 -15.12 -13.67 11.25
CA LEU A 123 -13.71 -14.00 11.09
C LEU A 123 -13.54 -15.46 10.67
N MET A 124 -12.41 -15.77 10.06
CA MET A 124 -11.92 -17.14 9.97
C MET A 124 -10.55 -17.21 10.60
N HIS A 125 -10.27 -18.32 11.27
CA HIS A 125 -9.01 -18.59 11.95
C HIS A 125 -8.37 -19.87 11.41
N THR A 126 -7.07 -19.84 11.23
CA THR A 126 -6.23 -20.99 10.93
C THR A 126 -5.17 -21.18 12.01
N VAL A 127 -4.79 -22.45 12.27
CA VAL A 127 -3.68 -22.84 13.16
C VAL A 127 -2.63 -23.68 12.44
N ASP A 128 -2.75 -23.82 11.13
CA ASP A 128 -1.88 -24.66 10.28
C ASP A 128 -1.38 -23.91 9.05
N GLY A 129 -1.23 -22.58 9.18
CA GLY A 129 -0.68 -21.73 8.13
C GLY A 129 -1.59 -21.57 6.92
N GLY A 130 -2.91 -21.69 7.12
CA GLY A 130 -3.90 -21.46 6.10
C GLY A 130 -4.26 -22.67 5.24
N ASP A 131 -3.87 -23.89 5.66
CA ASP A 131 -4.33 -25.12 5.00
C ASP A 131 -5.79 -25.41 5.35
N HIS A 132 -6.20 -25.11 6.60
CA HIS A 132 -7.61 -25.18 7.02
C HIS A 132 -8.02 -23.91 7.73
N TRP A 133 -9.26 -23.50 7.49
CA TRP A 133 -9.84 -22.29 8.07
C TRP A 133 -11.16 -22.60 8.76
N GLN A 134 -11.32 -22.13 9.98
CA GLN A 134 -12.54 -22.30 10.78
C GLN A 134 -13.21 -20.95 10.98
N ARG A 135 -14.53 -20.90 10.82
CA ARG A 135 -15.32 -19.69 11.06
C ARG A 135 -15.38 -19.38 12.56
N VAL A 136 -15.18 -18.11 12.88
CA VAL A 136 -15.32 -17.53 14.22
C VAL A 136 -16.34 -16.40 14.15
N ASP A 137 -17.46 -16.55 14.84
CA ASP A 137 -18.50 -15.53 14.91
C ASP A 137 -18.23 -14.60 16.10
N ILE A 138 -18.15 -13.29 15.83
CA ILE A 138 -18.02 -12.26 16.86
C ILE A 138 -19.41 -11.94 17.40
N LYS A 139 -19.63 -12.21 18.69
CA LYS A 139 -20.90 -11.87 19.35
C LYS A 139 -21.03 -10.34 19.50
N GLY A 140 -22.22 -9.82 19.20
CA GLY A 140 -22.53 -8.40 19.37
C GLY A 140 -22.06 -7.51 18.21
N VAL A 141 -21.69 -8.09 17.06
CA VAL A 141 -21.58 -7.34 15.80
C VAL A 141 -22.98 -6.91 15.40
N ASP A 142 -23.18 -5.61 15.12
CA ASP A 142 -24.42 -5.14 14.55
C ASP A 142 -24.67 -5.81 13.20
N VAL A 143 -25.87 -6.30 12.96
CA VAL A 143 -26.22 -7.08 11.74
C VAL A 143 -25.87 -6.35 10.42
N ASP A 144 -25.90 -5.02 10.45
CA ASP A 144 -25.61 -4.19 9.29
C ASP A 144 -24.14 -3.70 9.23
N ALA A 145 -23.33 -3.93 10.28
CA ALA A 145 -21.97 -3.44 10.33
C ALA A 145 -21.01 -4.42 9.63
N ARG A 146 -20.15 -3.86 8.74
CA ARG A 146 -19.01 -4.58 8.18
C ARG A 146 -17.78 -4.38 9.06
N LEU A 147 -17.02 -5.44 9.24
CA LEU A 147 -15.63 -5.34 9.67
C LEU A 147 -14.74 -5.17 8.43
N VAL A 148 -13.78 -4.26 8.51
CA VAL A 148 -12.90 -3.93 7.39
C VAL A 148 -11.52 -4.53 7.58
N ARG A 149 -11.00 -4.46 8.81
CA ARG A 149 -9.66 -4.96 9.15
C ARG A 149 -9.61 -5.63 10.51
N ALA A 150 -8.61 -6.50 10.67
CA ALA A 150 -8.18 -7.01 11.96
C ALA A 150 -6.66 -6.90 12.09
N VAL A 151 -6.19 -6.49 13.27
CA VAL A 151 -4.77 -6.33 13.59
C VAL A 151 -4.51 -7.03 14.92
N PHE A 152 -3.41 -7.78 15.00
CA PHE A 152 -2.99 -8.47 16.22
C PHE A 152 -1.58 -8.04 16.63
N SER A 153 -1.36 -7.90 17.94
CA SER A 153 -0.04 -7.82 18.54
C SER A 153 0.60 -9.20 18.64
N ARG A 154 1.91 -9.23 18.81
CA ARG A 154 2.64 -10.51 19.03
C ARG A 154 2.22 -11.23 20.30
N GLY A 155 1.63 -10.52 21.28
CA GLY A 155 1.14 -11.10 22.55
C GLY A 155 -0.25 -11.75 22.44
N GLY A 156 -0.87 -11.75 21.24
CA GLY A 156 -2.20 -12.34 21.03
C GLY A 156 -3.36 -11.39 21.32
N ARG A 157 -3.10 -10.12 21.69
CA ARG A 157 -4.14 -9.10 21.71
C ARG A 157 -4.47 -8.68 20.30
N GLY A 158 -5.75 -8.58 19.97
CA GLY A 158 -6.20 -8.21 18.62
C GLY A 158 -7.33 -7.21 18.65
N TRP A 159 -7.48 -6.51 17.51
CA TRP A 159 -8.54 -5.53 17.26
C TRP A 159 -9.15 -5.77 15.89
N ALA A 160 -10.48 -5.74 15.82
CA ALA A 160 -11.24 -5.77 14.57
C ALA A 160 -12.12 -4.54 14.52
N PHE A 161 -12.15 -3.84 13.40
CA PHE A 161 -12.86 -2.58 13.27
C PHE A 161 -13.46 -2.37 11.89
N GLY A 162 -14.43 -1.43 11.80
CA GLY A 162 -15.13 -1.18 10.53
C GLY A 162 -16.20 -0.11 10.58
N GLU A 163 -17.36 -0.44 10.03
CA GLU A 163 -18.52 0.48 9.88
C GLU A 163 -19.06 0.96 11.22
N ALA A 164 -19.70 2.11 11.17
CA ALA A 164 -20.36 2.77 12.31
C ALA A 164 -19.40 2.98 13.52
N GLY A 165 -18.09 3.11 13.29
CA GLY A 165 -17.09 3.23 14.33
C GLY A 165 -16.95 1.96 15.19
N THR A 166 -17.39 0.82 14.69
CA THR A 166 -17.33 -0.46 15.42
C THR A 166 -15.86 -0.85 15.68
N ILE A 167 -15.54 -1.19 16.94
CA ILE A 167 -14.25 -1.70 17.38
C ILE A 167 -14.49 -2.87 18.32
N PHE A 168 -13.84 -4.00 18.06
CA PHE A 168 -13.76 -5.15 18.94
C PHE A 168 -12.32 -5.39 19.34
N THR A 169 -12.10 -5.93 20.53
CA THR A 169 -10.78 -6.41 20.99
C THR A 169 -10.87 -7.84 21.50
N THR A 170 -9.79 -8.56 21.33
CA THR A 170 -9.54 -9.86 21.97
C THR A 170 -8.25 -9.77 22.79
N ARG A 171 -8.19 -10.55 23.91
CA ARG A 171 -6.99 -10.69 24.75
C ARG A 171 -6.53 -12.15 24.85
N ASP A 172 -7.17 -13.03 24.09
CA ASP A 172 -6.96 -14.48 24.10
C ASP A 172 -6.81 -15.05 22.67
N ALA A 173 -6.07 -14.32 21.85
CA ALA A 173 -5.77 -14.68 20.47
C ALA A 173 -7.03 -14.95 19.62
N GLY A 174 -8.11 -14.19 19.86
CA GLY A 174 -9.33 -14.24 19.05
C GLY A 174 -10.37 -15.27 19.46
N VAL A 175 -10.18 -15.95 20.61
CA VAL A 175 -11.18 -16.89 21.14
C VAL A 175 -12.42 -16.13 21.60
N ASN A 176 -12.23 -15.03 22.34
CA ASN A 176 -13.31 -14.16 22.77
C ASN A 176 -13.09 -12.71 22.33
N TRP A 177 -14.16 -12.06 21.90
CA TRP A 177 -14.14 -10.68 21.44
C TRP A 177 -15.09 -9.82 22.28
N THR A 178 -14.60 -8.64 22.66
CA THR A 178 -15.37 -7.65 23.43
C THR A 178 -15.47 -6.36 22.63
N ARG A 179 -16.68 -5.80 22.53
CA ARG A 179 -16.90 -4.50 21.87
C ARG A 179 -16.37 -3.37 22.74
N LEU A 180 -15.61 -2.48 22.12
CA LEU A 180 -15.07 -1.27 22.73
C LEU A 180 -15.97 -0.06 22.43
N GLN A 181 -15.90 0.96 23.29
CA GLN A 181 -16.52 2.26 23.04
C GLN A 181 -15.67 3.04 22.05
N SER A 182 -16.29 3.54 21.00
CA SER A 182 -15.63 4.37 19.98
C SER A 182 -16.08 5.83 20.11
N PRO A 183 -15.18 6.81 19.96
CA PRO A 183 -15.55 8.24 19.98
C PRO A 183 -16.14 8.70 18.65
N THR A 184 -16.27 7.82 17.65
CA THR A 184 -16.78 8.15 16.32
C THR A 184 -17.83 7.13 15.87
N ARG A 185 -18.68 7.54 14.91
CA ARG A 185 -19.56 6.67 14.14
C ARG A 185 -19.15 6.58 12.66
N HIS A 186 -18.03 7.19 12.30
CA HIS A 186 -17.54 7.09 10.94
C HIS A 186 -16.94 5.72 10.67
N LEU A 187 -16.91 5.35 9.39
CA LEU A 187 -16.28 4.12 8.91
C LEU A 187 -14.78 4.17 9.21
N LEU A 188 -14.28 3.18 9.94
CA LEU A 188 -12.86 2.96 10.20
C LEU A 188 -12.31 2.05 9.11
N LEU A 189 -11.25 2.52 8.43
CA LEU A 189 -10.72 1.89 7.21
C LEU A 189 -9.32 1.31 7.40
N GLY A 190 -8.52 1.95 8.22
CA GLY A 190 -7.14 1.56 8.46
C GLY A 190 -6.75 1.68 9.91
N GLY A 191 -5.68 1.00 10.29
CA GLY A 191 -5.17 1.10 11.65
C GLY A 191 -3.90 0.30 11.84
N ILE A 192 -3.20 0.65 12.91
CA ILE A 192 -1.97 -0.01 13.32
C ILE A 192 -1.87 0.03 14.84
N PHE A 193 -1.40 -1.06 15.43
CA PHE A 193 -0.95 -1.15 16.81
C PHE A 193 0.54 -1.47 16.81
N ILE A 194 1.33 -0.67 17.51
CA ILE A 194 2.79 -0.89 17.65
C ILE A 194 3.13 -1.79 18.82
N ASP A 195 2.23 -1.89 19.77
CA ASP A 195 2.27 -2.80 20.95
C ASP A 195 0.83 -3.09 21.42
N GLU A 196 0.68 -3.72 22.60
CA GLU A 196 -0.62 -4.10 23.16
C GLU A 196 -1.44 -2.92 23.67
N ASP A 197 -0.81 -1.77 23.90
CA ASP A 197 -1.45 -0.61 24.49
C ASP A 197 -1.67 0.52 23.49
N ARG A 198 -0.73 0.71 22.54
CA ARG A 198 -0.70 1.88 21.66
C ARG A 198 -1.11 1.57 20.24
N GLY A 199 -2.15 2.26 19.81
CA GLY A 199 -2.69 2.10 18.46
C GLY A 199 -3.38 3.34 17.93
N TRP A 200 -3.51 3.35 16.59
CA TRP A 200 -4.20 4.41 15.84
C TRP A 200 -5.13 3.76 14.83
N LEU A 201 -6.36 4.30 14.75
CA LEU A 201 -7.32 3.95 13.71
C LEU A 201 -7.68 5.20 12.92
N VAL A 202 -7.85 5.02 11.61
CA VAL A 202 -8.17 6.10 10.68
C VAL A 202 -9.37 5.73 9.82
N GLY A 203 -10.09 6.75 9.31
CA GLY A 203 -11.28 6.47 8.55
C GLY A 203 -11.92 7.68 7.88
N ALA A 204 -13.19 7.53 7.51
CA ALA A 204 -14.00 8.57 6.90
C ALA A 204 -14.22 9.76 7.85
N GLY A 205 -14.69 10.90 7.31
CA GLY A 205 -15.01 12.10 8.09
C GLY A 205 -13.80 12.64 8.85
N THR A 206 -12.63 12.63 8.22
CA THR A 206 -11.38 13.15 8.80
C THR A 206 -11.02 12.48 10.15
N THR A 207 -11.42 11.20 10.30
CA THR A 207 -11.25 10.46 11.55
C THR A 207 -9.80 9.97 11.68
N ILE A 208 -9.14 10.38 12.77
CA ILE A 208 -7.93 9.76 13.32
C ILE A 208 -8.17 9.63 14.83
N ILE A 209 -8.22 8.41 15.34
CA ILE A 209 -8.35 8.13 16.77
C ILE A 209 -7.15 7.34 17.26
N GLN A 210 -6.75 7.55 18.51
CA GLN A 210 -5.59 6.93 19.13
C GLN A 210 -5.90 6.41 20.52
N THR A 211 -5.22 5.36 20.90
CA THR A 211 -5.27 4.77 22.25
C THR A 211 -3.86 4.59 22.81
N SER A 212 -3.75 4.59 24.14
CA SER A 212 -2.53 4.26 24.90
C SER A 212 -2.76 3.23 25.99
N ASP A 213 -3.94 2.59 26.00
CA ASP A 213 -4.38 1.57 26.97
C ASP A 213 -5.04 0.35 26.27
N GLY A 214 -4.68 0.17 24.98
CA GLY A 214 -5.16 -0.95 24.16
C GLY A 214 -6.61 -0.81 23.72
N GLY A 215 -7.16 0.40 23.75
CA GLY A 215 -8.49 0.71 23.28
C GLY A 215 -9.53 0.79 24.38
N ASP A 216 -9.14 0.67 25.65
CA ASP A 216 -10.07 0.93 26.76
C ASP A 216 -10.55 2.39 26.72
N THR A 217 -9.66 3.33 26.31
CA THR A 217 -10.02 4.71 25.97
C THR A 217 -9.46 5.12 24.61
N TRP A 218 -10.22 5.95 23.90
CA TRP A 218 -9.85 6.49 22.59
C TRP A 218 -9.93 8.01 22.57
N TYR A 219 -8.94 8.63 21.96
CA TYR A 219 -8.86 10.09 21.78
C TYR A 219 -8.87 10.42 20.29
N GLN A 220 -9.73 11.35 19.88
CA GLN A 220 -9.75 11.82 18.51
C GLN A 220 -8.71 12.92 18.31
N SER A 221 -7.84 12.77 17.33
CA SER A 221 -6.90 13.79 16.88
C SER A 221 -7.65 14.94 16.22
N ARG A 222 -7.22 16.18 16.45
CA ARG A 222 -7.75 17.34 15.74
C ARG A 222 -6.78 17.74 14.63
N LEU A 223 -7.31 17.82 13.42
CA LEU A 223 -6.62 18.40 12.29
C LEU A 223 -7.03 19.86 12.13
N ALA A 224 -6.10 20.70 11.69
CA ALA A 224 -6.37 22.13 11.50
C ALA A 224 -7.24 22.40 10.25
N GLN A 225 -7.48 21.40 9.40
CA GLN A 225 -8.17 21.52 8.14
C GLN A 225 -9.66 21.23 8.28
N THR A 226 -10.50 21.90 7.47
CA THR A 226 -11.97 21.81 7.51
C THR A 226 -12.57 20.88 6.45
N ASP A 227 -11.77 20.47 5.46
CA ASP A 227 -12.24 19.60 4.38
C ASP A 227 -12.40 18.16 4.89
N GLU A 228 -13.46 17.50 4.44
CA GLU A 228 -13.69 16.10 4.78
C GLU A 228 -12.70 15.20 4.02
N ILE A 229 -11.81 14.57 4.78
CA ILE A 229 -10.83 13.62 4.28
C ILE A 229 -11.31 12.20 4.63
N ARG A 230 -11.21 11.30 3.66
CA ARG A 230 -11.34 9.87 3.90
C ARG A 230 -9.93 9.28 4.04
N PHE A 231 -9.45 9.12 5.27
CA PHE A 231 -8.21 8.39 5.53
C PHE A 231 -8.41 6.89 5.29
N ALA A 232 -7.52 6.29 4.50
CA ALA A 232 -7.60 4.88 4.15
C ALA A 232 -6.66 4.01 5.00
N ALA A 233 -5.45 4.52 5.31
CA ALA A 233 -4.45 3.77 6.06
C ALA A 233 -3.56 4.68 6.89
N ALA A 234 -2.90 4.07 7.89
CA ALA A 234 -1.86 4.69 8.70
C ALA A 234 -0.67 3.74 8.89
N SER A 235 0.53 4.31 9.00
CA SER A 235 1.77 3.61 9.30
C SER A 235 2.52 4.35 10.41
N PHE A 236 2.97 3.62 11.43
CA PHE A 236 3.80 4.14 12.50
C PHE A 236 5.06 3.28 12.62
N VAL A 237 6.20 3.91 12.81
CA VAL A 237 7.49 3.23 13.01
C VAL A 237 7.88 3.18 14.48
N ASP A 238 7.32 4.06 15.29
CA ASP A 238 7.44 4.10 16.74
C ASP A 238 6.23 4.82 17.38
N ASN A 239 6.27 5.09 18.69
CA ASN A 239 5.19 5.76 19.42
C ASN A 239 5.07 7.28 19.14
N ARG A 240 5.90 7.85 18.26
CA ARG A 240 5.93 9.27 17.96
C ARG A 240 5.73 9.57 16.50
N LEU A 241 6.35 8.78 15.62
CA LEU A 241 6.47 9.06 14.21
C LEU A 241 5.50 8.21 13.39
N GLY A 242 4.60 8.86 12.67
CA GLY A 242 3.59 8.18 11.88
C GLY A 242 3.05 9.01 10.72
N TRP A 243 2.39 8.32 9.79
CA TRP A 243 1.77 8.89 8.60
C TRP A 243 0.37 8.31 8.42
N ALA A 244 -0.54 9.14 7.90
CA ALA A 244 -1.89 8.75 7.50
C ALA A 244 -2.12 9.23 6.07
N VAL A 245 -2.68 8.35 5.23
CA VAL A 245 -2.94 8.62 3.81
C VAL A 245 -4.40 8.44 3.47
N GLY A 246 -4.86 9.11 2.41
CA GLY A 246 -6.27 9.04 2.04
C GLY A 246 -6.61 9.68 0.70
N SER A 247 -7.85 10.17 0.61
CA SER A 247 -8.44 10.72 -0.61
C SER A 247 -7.64 11.89 -1.16
N ALA A 248 -7.70 12.05 -2.48
CA ALA A 248 -7.09 13.16 -3.25
C ALA A 248 -5.58 13.35 -2.96
N GLY A 249 -4.84 12.26 -2.83
CA GLY A 249 -3.40 12.27 -2.58
C GLY A 249 -2.99 12.79 -1.21
N THR A 250 -3.93 12.86 -0.27
CA THR A 250 -3.68 13.41 1.07
C THR A 250 -2.70 12.54 1.86
N ILE A 251 -1.68 13.19 2.44
CA ILE A 251 -0.75 12.60 3.41
C ILE A 251 -0.61 13.53 4.60
N TYR A 252 -0.81 13.01 5.80
CA TYR A 252 -0.48 13.71 7.04
C TYR A 252 0.62 12.97 7.79
N ARG A 253 1.56 13.72 8.38
CA ARG A 253 2.65 13.21 9.20
C ARG A 253 2.54 13.72 10.62
N THR A 254 2.82 12.87 11.59
CA THR A 254 2.98 13.24 13.00
C THR A 254 4.39 12.91 13.49
N VAL A 255 4.88 13.69 14.44
CA VAL A 255 6.17 13.46 15.15
C VAL A 255 5.99 13.36 16.66
N ASN A 256 4.74 13.34 17.12
CA ASN A 256 4.39 13.36 18.56
C ASN A 256 3.26 12.36 18.89
N GLY A 257 3.17 11.26 18.12
CA GLY A 257 2.24 10.17 18.37
C GLY A 257 0.79 10.50 18.02
N GLY A 258 0.56 11.37 17.05
CA GLY A 258 -0.79 11.74 16.61
C GLY A 258 -1.43 12.88 17.40
N ARG A 259 -0.72 13.53 18.32
CA ARG A 259 -1.25 14.73 19.01
C ARG A 259 -1.45 15.89 18.07
N THR A 260 -0.52 16.06 17.12
CA THR A 260 -0.63 17.01 16.02
C THR A 260 -0.20 16.34 14.72
N TRP A 261 -0.79 16.79 13.62
CA TRP A 261 -0.54 16.27 12.28
C TRP A 261 -0.24 17.42 11.33
N GLN A 262 0.71 17.22 10.43
CA GLN A 262 1.11 18.18 9.41
C GLN A 262 0.86 17.60 8.04
N LEU A 263 0.16 18.35 7.18
CA LEU A 263 -0.05 18.00 5.79
C LEU A 263 1.29 17.97 5.05
N GLN A 264 1.48 16.92 4.24
CA GLN A 264 2.64 16.75 3.36
C GLN A 264 2.20 16.90 1.91
N ASN A 265 3.10 17.37 1.05
CA ASN A 265 2.85 17.40 -0.39
C ASN A 265 3.20 16.04 -1.01
N SER A 266 2.21 15.26 -1.40
CA SER A 266 2.40 13.96 -2.04
C SER A 266 2.83 14.05 -3.50
N GLY A 267 2.56 15.18 -4.18
CA GLY A 267 2.77 15.36 -5.62
C GLY A 267 1.76 14.63 -6.50
N VAL A 268 0.71 14.01 -5.92
CA VAL A 268 -0.35 13.29 -6.66
C VAL A 268 -1.74 13.73 -6.20
N THR A 269 -2.74 13.48 -7.04
CA THR A 269 -4.16 13.74 -6.74
C THR A 269 -4.98 12.45 -6.65
N ALA A 270 -4.38 11.31 -7.00
CA ALA A 270 -5.01 9.99 -6.89
C ALA A 270 -5.23 9.62 -5.42
N ASP A 271 -6.33 8.94 -5.12
CA ASP A 271 -6.58 8.42 -3.78
C ASP A 271 -5.47 7.45 -3.38
N LEU A 272 -4.92 7.62 -2.16
CA LEU A 272 -3.94 6.72 -1.57
C LEU A 272 -4.67 5.73 -0.65
N ASN A 273 -4.56 4.44 -0.97
CA ASN A 273 -5.30 3.36 -0.31
C ASN A 273 -4.51 2.71 0.83
N ASP A 274 -3.18 2.69 0.72
CA ASP A 274 -2.33 2.11 1.76
C ASP A 274 -0.96 2.79 1.82
N VAL A 275 -0.32 2.71 3.01
CA VAL A 275 0.99 3.29 3.28
C VAL A 275 1.80 2.38 4.18
N LYS A 276 3.09 2.22 3.85
CA LYS A 276 4.04 1.45 4.65
C LYS A 276 5.35 2.19 4.80
N PHE A 277 5.72 2.48 6.02
CA PHE A 277 7.06 2.93 6.39
C PHE A 277 7.84 1.79 7.03
N LEU A 278 9.10 1.63 6.66
CA LEU A 278 10.01 0.62 7.19
C LEU A 278 10.88 1.19 8.32
N ASP A 279 11.14 2.47 8.25
CA ASP A 279 11.84 3.24 9.27
C ASP A 279 11.41 4.72 9.22
N ALA A 280 12.12 5.59 9.95
CA ALA A 280 11.82 7.02 10.01
C ALA A 280 11.99 7.77 8.68
N GLN A 281 12.64 7.17 7.68
CA GLN A 281 12.99 7.82 6.42
C GLN A 281 12.33 7.16 5.21
N GLU A 282 12.29 5.83 5.17
CA GLU A 282 11.93 5.08 3.97
C GLU A 282 10.48 4.58 4.03
N GLY A 283 9.68 4.98 3.04
CA GLY A 283 8.27 4.61 2.97
C GLY A 283 7.66 4.70 1.57
N TRP A 284 6.57 3.96 1.38
CA TRP A 284 5.78 3.92 0.15
C TRP A 284 4.30 4.12 0.46
N ALA A 285 3.58 4.72 -0.48
CA ALA A 285 2.13 4.70 -0.49
C ALA A 285 1.64 4.25 -1.88
N VAL A 286 0.53 3.52 -1.89
CA VAL A 286 -0.10 3.00 -3.11
C VAL A 286 -1.56 3.44 -3.19
N GLY A 287 -2.11 3.49 -4.42
CA GLY A 287 -3.46 3.99 -4.57
C GLY A 287 -4.10 3.76 -5.93
N SER A 288 -5.09 4.59 -6.22
CA SER A 288 -5.85 4.58 -7.46
C SER A 288 -4.94 4.78 -8.67
N GLU A 289 -5.40 4.34 -9.85
CA GLU A 289 -4.69 4.51 -11.14
C GLU A 289 -3.28 3.89 -11.15
N GLY A 290 -3.06 2.84 -10.34
CA GLY A 290 -1.76 2.21 -10.23
C GLY A 290 -0.69 3.09 -9.58
N THR A 291 -1.10 4.12 -8.86
CA THR A 291 -0.20 5.07 -8.20
C THR A 291 0.68 4.36 -7.16
N ILE A 292 1.99 4.62 -7.27
CA ILE A 292 2.98 4.33 -6.22
C ILE A 292 3.82 5.60 -6.02
N ILE A 293 3.95 6.02 -4.79
CA ILE A 293 4.88 7.08 -4.39
C ILE A 293 5.83 6.58 -3.32
N TYR A 294 7.05 7.07 -3.35
CA TYR A 294 8.16 6.68 -2.50
C TYR A 294 8.81 7.90 -1.86
N THR A 295 9.26 7.74 -0.64
CA THR A 295 10.08 8.71 0.09
C THR A 295 11.28 8.04 0.74
N ASN A 296 12.40 8.77 0.84
CA ASN A 296 13.61 8.38 1.59
C ASN A 296 14.03 9.43 2.63
N ASP A 297 13.15 10.38 2.91
CA ASP A 297 13.38 11.47 3.87
C ASP A 297 12.23 11.66 4.87
N GLY A 298 11.44 10.60 5.08
CA GLY A 298 10.35 10.60 6.04
C GLY A 298 9.11 11.36 5.57
N GLY A 299 8.92 11.47 4.26
CA GLY A 299 7.76 12.13 3.65
C GLY A 299 7.90 13.62 3.47
N LEU A 300 9.10 14.20 3.62
CA LEU A 300 9.33 15.60 3.27
C LEU A 300 9.23 15.81 1.76
N HIS A 301 9.71 14.81 0.98
CA HIS A 301 9.54 14.73 -0.46
C HIS A 301 9.06 13.35 -0.87
N TRP A 302 8.13 13.32 -1.84
CA TRP A 302 7.60 12.08 -2.43
C TRP A 302 7.88 12.08 -3.93
N THR A 303 8.26 10.92 -4.46
CA THR A 303 8.51 10.69 -5.88
C THR A 303 7.64 9.56 -6.39
N THR A 304 7.07 9.73 -7.58
CA THR A 304 6.26 8.69 -8.22
C THR A 304 7.14 7.59 -8.79
N GLU A 305 6.81 6.33 -8.52
CA GLU A 305 7.42 5.15 -9.10
C GLU A 305 6.48 4.48 -10.11
N ARG A 306 7.03 3.83 -11.14
CA ARG A 306 6.25 3.08 -12.12
C ARG A 306 5.81 1.74 -11.55
N SER A 307 4.51 1.53 -11.41
CA SER A 307 3.91 0.25 -10.98
C SER A 307 3.80 -0.78 -12.12
N GLY A 308 3.80 -0.34 -13.37
CA GLY A 308 3.52 -1.19 -14.54
C GLY A 308 2.04 -1.57 -14.69
N THR A 309 1.12 -0.89 -13.98
CA THR A 309 -0.34 -1.11 -14.06
C THR A 309 -1.07 0.22 -13.93
N GLU A 310 -2.27 0.29 -14.49
CA GLU A 310 -3.24 1.39 -14.28
C GLU A 310 -4.35 0.96 -13.31
N HIS A 311 -4.36 -0.31 -12.89
CA HIS A 311 -5.34 -0.81 -11.93
C HIS A 311 -5.08 -0.24 -10.55
N PRO A 312 -6.13 0.13 -9.79
CA PRO A 312 -6.00 0.52 -8.40
C PRO A 312 -5.23 -0.53 -7.59
N LEU A 313 -4.29 -0.05 -6.78
CA LEU A 313 -3.57 -0.84 -5.79
C LEU A 313 -4.23 -0.62 -4.43
N GLU A 314 -4.58 -1.71 -3.74
CA GLU A 314 -5.34 -1.68 -2.49
C GLU A 314 -4.46 -1.79 -1.26
N ARG A 315 -3.39 -2.57 -1.37
CA ARG A 315 -2.54 -2.89 -0.23
C ARG A 315 -1.07 -2.97 -0.64
N ILE A 316 -0.19 -2.51 0.24
CA ILE A 316 1.25 -2.68 0.13
C ILE A 316 1.81 -3.37 1.38
N PHE A 317 2.76 -4.26 1.20
CA PHE A 317 3.39 -5.00 2.27
C PHE A 317 4.90 -5.15 2.01
N PHE A 318 5.67 -5.02 3.06
CA PHE A 318 7.11 -5.26 3.04
C PHE A 318 7.51 -6.14 4.22
N VAL A 319 8.32 -7.17 3.95
CA VAL A 319 8.99 -7.97 4.99
C VAL A 319 10.26 -7.25 5.45
N ASP A 320 10.99 -6.66 4.49
CA ASP A 320 12.22 -5.89 4.71
C ASP A 320 12.41 -4.85 3.59
N LYS A 321 13.55 -4.15 3.58
CA LYS A 321 13.86 -3.09 2.59
C LYS A 321 14.04 -3.58 1.15
N THR A 322 14.05 -4.87 0.91
CA THR A 322 14.30 -5.48 -0.40
C THR A 322 13.17 -6.35 -0.90
N HIS A 323 12.25 -6.74 -0.01
CA HIS A 323 11.14 -7.63 -0.33
C HIS A 323 9.80 -6.96 0.00
N GLY A 324 9.12 -6.53 -1.04
CA GLY A 324 7.82 -5.88 -0.96
C GLY A 324 6.88 -6.30 -2.07
N TRP A 325 5.58 -6.21 -1.79
CA TRP A 325 4.53 -6.54 -2.75
C TRP A 325 3.36 -5.57 -2.59
N ALA A 326 2.64 -5.37 -3.70
CA ALA A 326 1.35 -4.71 -3.65
C ALA A 326 0.33 -5.49 -4.49
N VAL A 327 -0.94 -5.41 -4.05
CA VAL A 327 -2.06 -6.08 -4.71
C VAL A 327 -3.19 -5.11 -4.99
N GLY A 328 -4.07 -5.47 -5.95
CA GLY A 328 -5.20 -4.63 -6.28
C GLY A 328 -6.19 -5.25 -7.26
N PHE A 329 -6.89 -4.37 -7.96
CA PHE A 329 -7.96 -4.74 -8.88
C PHE A 329 -7.47 -5.63 -10.03
N GLY A 330 -8.37 -6.52 -10.51
CA GLY A 330 -8.13 -7.35 -11.70
C GLY A 330 -7.02 -8.40 -11.50
N GLY A 331 -6.84 -8.89 -10.27
CA GLY A 331 -5.82 -9.88 -9.93
C GLY A 331 -4.39 -9.30 -9.98
N THR A 332 -4.28 -7.97 -9.89
CA THR A 332 -2.97 -7.32 -9.90
C THR A 332 -2.15 -7.72 -8.68
N VAL A 333 -0.96 -8.26 -8.94
CA VAL A 333 0.11 -8.47 -7.96
C VAL A 333 1.40 -7.92 -8.56
N ILE A 334 2.08 -7.08 -7.81
CA ILE A 334 3.40 -6.54 -8.18
C ILE A 334 4.38 -6.77 -7.04
N THR A 335 5.66 -6.98 -7.38
CA THR A 335 6.75 -7.15 -6.41
C THR A 335 7.77 -6.05 -6.56
N TYR A 336 8.33 -5.62 -5.44
CA TYR A 336 9.41 -4.65 -5.39
C TYR A 336 10.74 -5.32 -5.76
N VAL A 337 11.42 -4.76 -6.72
CA VAL A 337 12.76 -5.18 -7.15
C VAL A 337 13.71 -4.02 -6.87
N ARG A 338 14.43 -4.09 -5.76
CA ARG A 338 15.36 -3.01 -5.42
C ARG A 338 16.33 -2.76 -6.57
N PRO A 339 16.42 -1.52 -7.11
CA PRO A 339 17.43 -1.19 -8.10
C PRO A 339 18.81 -1.44 -7.51
N GLN A 340 19.62 -2.29 -8.17
CA GLN A 340 20.99 -2.48 -7.74
C GLN A 340 21.73 -1.14 -7.86
N ALA A 341 22.33 -0.68 -6.77
CA ALA A 341 23.24 0.45 -6.81
C ALA A 341 24.40 0.08 -7.77
N ARG A 342 24.58 0.85 -8.81
CA ARG A 342 25.77 0.69 -9.68
C ARG A 342 26.99 1.03 -8.85
N VAL A 343 27.87 0.06 -8.68
CA VAL A 343 29.23 0.23 -8.18
C VAL A 343 30.06 1.05 -9.17
#